data_9722a0854b608feb5d459d6162265776
#
_entry.id   9722a0854b608feb5d459d6162265776
#
_cell.length_a   1.000
_cell.length_b   1.000
_cell.length_c   1.000
_cell.angle_alpha   90.00
_cell.angle_beta   90.00
_cell.angle_gamma   90.00
#
_symmetry.space_group_name_H-M   'P 1'
#
loop_
_entity.id
_entity.type
_entity.pdbx_description
1 polymer ?
#
loop_
_entity_poly.entity_id
_entity_poly.type
_entity_poly.pdbx_seq_one_letter_code
_entity_poly.pdbx_strand_id
1 'polypeptide(L)'
;PYQRDRDRIVHSTAFRRLKHKTQVFVNTTGDHYRTRITHSLEVAQIARTLAKYFKLNEDLCETLSLAHDLGHTPFGHAGEEALNDCMSNNGGFDHNIQTIRIVTLLENKYYNFKGLNLTFETLDGLIKHNGPVHNLTKFNNILGKNFFKKKNKFSKQSFIRSSNSIDL
;
A
#
# COMPACT_ATOMS: atom_id res chain seq x y z
N PRO A 1 6.40 3.85 -16.79
CA PRO A 1 5.05 3.69 -16.20
C PRO A 1 5.07 3.91 -14.70
N TYR A 2 6.05 3.38 -13.93
CA TYR A 2 6.10 3.45 -12.46
C TYR A 2 6.33 4.85 -11.91
N GLN A 3 7.08 5.69 -12.58
CA GLN A 3 7.25 7.10 -12.23
C GLN A 3 5.90 7.84 -12.23
N ARG A 4 5.04 7.53 -13.19
CA ARG A 4 3.67 8.07 -13.23
C ARG A 4 2.81 7.55 -12.07
N ASP A 5 3.00 6.31 -11.65
CA ASP A 5 2.32 5.76 -10.48
C ASP A 5 2.80 6.44 -9.20
N ARG A 6 4.11 6.67 -9.04
CA ARG A 6 4.68 7.45 -7.95
C ARG A 6 4.02 8.83 -7.87
N ASP A 7 3.96 9.54 -8.99
CA ASP A 7 3.37 10.90 -9.03
C ASP A 7 1.88 10.87 -8.63
N ARG A 8 1.14 9.85 -9.05
CA ARG A 8 -0.26 9.66 -8.64
C ARG A 8 -0.41 9.43 -7.15
N ILE A 9 0.49 8.65 -6.55
CA ILE A 9 0.51 8.37 -5.11
C ILE A 9 0.87 9.64 -4.32
N VAL A 10 1.97 10.31 -4.66
CA VAL A 10 2.43 11.51 -3.95
C VAL A 10 1.37 12.62 -3.98
N HIS A 11 0.64 12.75 -5.07
CA HIS A 11 -0.44 13.73 -5.22
C HIS A 11 -1.81 13.24 -4.74
N SER A 12 -1.89 12.06 -4.10
CA SER A 12 -3.15 11.55 -3.54
C SER A 12 -3.50 12.23 -2.21
N THR A 13 -4.78 12.21 -1.87
CA THR A 13 -5.27 12.71 -0.58
C THR A 13 -4.77 11.82 0.56
N ALA A 14 -4.73 10.51 0.35
CA ALA A 14 -4.25 9.54 1.33
C ALA A 14 -2.79 9.79 1.70
N PHE A 15 -1.91 10.06 0.73
CA PHE A 15 -0.50 10.36 0.99
C PHE A 15 -0.34 11.62 1.86
N ARG A 16 -1.06 12.70 1.55
CA ARG A 16 -1.05 13.92 2.37
C ARG A 16 -1.52 13.69 3.81
N ARG A 17 -2.48 12.78 4.02
CA ARG A 17 -2.97 12.42 5.35
C ARG A 17 -1.94 11.69 6.22
N LEU A 18 -0.90 11.10 5.64
CA LEU A 18 0.20 10.50 6.39
C LEU A 18 0.93 11.50 7.29
N LYS A 19 0.90 12.79 6.95
CA LYS A 19 1.44 13.87 7.79
C LYS A 19 0.82 13.89 9.19
N HIS A 20 -0.44 13.52 9.32
CA HIS A 20 -1.20 13.56 10.57
C HIS A 20 -1.27 12.19 11.28
N LYS A 21 -0.55 11.19 10.78
CA LYS A 21 -0.46 9.87 11.40
C LYS A 21 0.92 9.72 12.03
N THR A 22 0.93 9.34 13.32
CA THR A 22 2.17 9.07 14.06
C THR A 22 2.80 7.76 13.62
N GLN A 23 4.13 7.69 13.65
CA GLN A 23 4.83 6.43 13.36
C GLN A 23 4.85 5.52 14.61
N VAL A 24 5.37 6.01 15.72
CA VAL A 24 5.46 5.28 17.02
C VAL A 24 4.95 6.15 18.16
N PHE A 25 5.40 7.39 18.25
CA PHE A 25 5.04 8.31 19.33
C PHE A 25 4.01 9.33 18.89
N VAL A 26 3.12 9.69 19.83
CA VAL A 26 2.15 10.76 19.59
C VAL A 26 2.87 12.10 19.64
N ASN A 27 2.81 12.83 18.56
CA ASN A 27 3.46 14.14 18.41
C ASN A 27 2.58 15.23 19.02
N THR A 28 2.68 15.44 20.33
CA THR A 28 1.88 16.46 21.03
C THR A 28 2.67 17.71 21.38
N THR A 29 4.00 17.65 21.44
CA THR A 29 4.80 18.72 22.07
C THR A 29 6.13 19.06 21.36
N GLY A 30 6.38 18.58 20.14
CA GLY A 30 7.63 18.87 19.43
C GLY A 30 7.58 18.51 17.95
N ASP A 31 8.43 19.12 17.17
CA ASP A 31 8.55 18.96 15.71
C ASP A 31 9.60 17.90 15.30
N HIS A 32 10.27 17.27 16.26
CA HIS A 32 11.31 16.27 16.02
C HIS A 32 10.77 14.84 15.79
N TYR A 33 9.49 14.62 16.01
CA TYR A 33 8.92 13.27 15.90
C TYR A 33 8.68 12.89 14.45
N ARG A 34 9.05 11.63 14.12
CA ARG A 34 8.82 11.04 12.81
C ARG A 34 7.32 10.84 12.58
N THR A 35 6.79 11.43 11.52
CA THR A 35 5.45 11.15 11.00
C THR A 35 5.51 10.00 9.98
N ARG A 36 4.36 9.41 9.62
CA ARG A 36 4.34 8.37 8.60
C ARG A 36 4.76 8.87 7.21
N ILE A 37 4.57 10.14 6.90
CA ILE A 37 5.05 10.70 5.63
C ILE A 37 6.58 10.78 5.59
N THR A 38 7.23 11.22 6.67
CA THR A 38 8.69 11.28 6.74
C THR A 38 9.29 9.87 6.73
N HIS A 39 8.67 8.92 7.44
CA HIS A 39 9.06 7.51 7.37
C HIS A 39 8.99 6.97 5.94
N SER A 40 7.86 7.15 5.25
CA SER A 40 7.71 6.67 3.87
C SER A 40 8.74 7.27 2.91
N LEU A 41 9.12 8.54 3.10
CA LEU A 41 10.17 9.19 2.31
C LEU A 41 11.56 8.59 2.58
N GLU A 42 11.90 8.34 3.85
CA GLU A 42 13.17 7.72 4.22
C GLU A 42 13.27 6.28 3.70
N VAL A 43 12.21 5.48 3.83
CA VAL A 43 12.14 4.13 3.28
C VAL A 43 12.28 4.15 1.76
N ALA A 44 11.64 5.09 1.08
CA ALA A 44 11.73 5.23 -0.37
C ALA A 44 13.16 5.55 -0.83
N GLN A 45 13.88 6.42 -0.10
CA GLN A 45 15.28 6.75 -0.38
C GLN A 45 16.17 5.51 -0.26
N ILE A 46 16.03 4.75 0.82
CA ILE A 46 16.83 3.53 1.06
C ILE A 46 16.49 2.47 0.01
N ALA A 47 15.21 2.23 -0.24
CA ALA A 47 14.74 1.26 -1.22
C ALA A 47 15.26 1.57 -2.63
N ARG A 48 15.28 2.85 -3.03
CA ARG A 48 15.83 3.28 -4.30
C ARG A 48 17.32 3.02 -4.40
N THR A 49 18.09 3.27 -3.32
CA THR A 49 19.53 3.00 -3.26
C THR A 49 19.81 1.50 -3.41
N LEU A 50 19.06 0.66 -2.70
CA LEU A 50 19.18 -0.80 -2.81
C LEU A 50 18.77 -1.30 -4.20
N ALA A 51 17.68 -0.78 -4.76
CA ALA A 51 17.23 -1.13 -6.10
C ALA A 51 18.30 -0.84 -7.14
N LYS A 52 18.98 0.31 -7.04
CA LYS A 52 20.10 0.65 -7.92
C LYS A 52 21.27 -0.32 -7.77
N TYR A 53 21.63 -0.67 -6.54
CA TYR A 53 22.72 -1.61 -6.26
C TYR A 53 22.42 -2.99 -6.86
N PHE A 54 21.21 -3.51 -6.68
CA PHE A 54 20.77 -4.80 -7.19
C PHE A 54 20.29 -4.78 -8.65
N LYS A 55 20.41 -3.65 -9.36
CA LYS A 55 19.94 -3.47 -10.74
C LYS A 55 18.44 -3.77 -10.92
N LEU A 56 17.64 -3.48 -9.89
CA LEU A 56 16.19 -3.57 -9.93
C LEU A 56 15.57 -2.26 -10.44
N ASN A 57 14.26 -2.25 -10.65
CA ASN A 57 13.57 -1.04 -11.07
C ASN A 57 13.43 -0.04 -9.91
N GLU A 58 14.21 1.03 -9.95
CA GLU A 58 14.25 2.08 -8.91
C GLU A 58 12.90 2.76 -8.73
N ASP A 59 12.22 3.11 -9.83
CA ASP A 59 10.93 3.82 -9.78
C ASP A 59 9.82 2.95 -9.19
N LEU A 60 9.84 1.64 -9.44
CA LEU A 60 8.89 0.71 -8.81
C LEU A 60 9.15 0.59 -7.32
N CYS A 61 10.41 0.40 -6.90
CA CYS A 61 10.78 0.29 -5.49
C CYS A 61 10.41 1.56 -4.71
N GLU A 62 10.70 2.74 -5.27
CA GLU A 62 10.31 4.03 -4.71
C GLU A 62 8.79 4.14 -4.57
N THR A 63 8.05 3.79 -5.62
CA THR A 63 6.58 3.84 -5.66
C THR A 63 5.95 2.97 -4.58
N LEU A 64 6.43 1.74 -4.43
CA LEU A 64 5.96 0.80 -3.40
C LEU A 64 6.23 1.33 -2.00
N SER A 65 7.44 1.84 -1.77
CA SER A 65 7.85 2.40 -0.48
C SER A 65 7.04 3.63 -0.08
N LEU A 66 6.65 4.49 -1.01
CA LEU A 66 5.79 5.64 -0.73
C LEU A 66 4.35 5.24 -0.41
N ALA A 67 3.89 4.12 -0.94
CA ALA A 67 2.49 3.73 -0.84
C ALA A 67 2.19 2.69 0.26
N HIS A 68 3.21 2.03 0.84
CA HIS A 68 3.01 0.88 1.74
C HIS A 68 2.15 1.21 2.96
N ASP A 69 2.28 2.42 3.51
CA ASP A 69 1.61 2.86 4.75
C ASP A 69 0.30 3.64 4.55
N LEU A 70 -0.19 3.79 3.30
CA LEU A 70 -1.38 4.59 3.01
C LEU A 70 -2.62 4.16 3.81
N GLY A 71 -2.78 2.86 4.03
CA GLY A 71 -3.92 2.27 4.72
C GLY A 71 -3.81 2.22 6.24
N HIS A 72 -2.68 2.60 6.81
CA HIS A 72 -2.47 2.53 8.25
C HIS A 72 -3.45 3.42 9.04
N THR A 73 -3.86 2.92 10.21
CA THR A 73 -4.70 3.66 11.17
C THR A 73 -3.89 4.71 11.94
N PRO A 74 -4.55 5.71 12.56
CA PRO A 74 -3.94 6.46 13.66
C PRO A 74 -3.50 5.51 14.77
N PHE A 75 -2.44 5.87 15.50
CA PHE A 75 -1.86 5.10 16.61
C PHE A 75 -1.24 3.73 16.22
N GLY A 76 -0.83 3.59 14.97
CA GLY A 76 -0.08 2.43 14.48
C GLY A 76 -0.80 1.09 14.64
N HIS A 77 -0.07 0.07 15.07
CA HIS A 77 -0.64 -1.27 15.24
C HIS A 77 -1.67 -1.37 16.37
N ALA A 78 -1.52 -0.60 17.46
CA ALA A 78 -2.52 -0.56 18.52
C ALA A 78 -3.88 -0.07 18.02
N GLY A 79 -3.88 0.97 17.16
CA GLY A 79 -5.09 1.45 16.51
C GLY A 79 -5.66 0.46 15.49
N GLU A 80 -4.81 -0.29 14.81
CA GLU A 80 -5.21 -1.35 13.89
C GLU A 80 -5.89 -2.51 14.63
N GLU A 81 -5.30 -2.98 15.74
CA GLU A 81 -5.85 -4.05 16.57
C GLU A 81 -7.23 -3.66 17.10
N ALA A 82 -7.33 -2.48 17.74
CA ALA A 82 -8.59 -1.97 18.25
C ALA A 82 -9.67 -1.87 17.15
N LEU A 83 -9.31 -1.40 15.95
CA LEU A 83 -10.25 -1.30 14.84
C LEU A 83 -10.63 -2.68 14.29
N ASN A 84 -9.68 -3.61 14.24
CA ASN A 84 -9.95 -5.00 13.83
C ASN A 84 -10.94 -5.68 14.79
N ASP A 85 -10.79 -5.48 16.10
CA ASP A 85 -11.70 -6.03 17.10
C ASP A 85 -13.11 -5.42 16.96
N CYS A 86 -13.20 -4.11 16.83
CA CYS A 86 -14.49 -3.43 16.61
C CYS A 86 -15.19 -3.90 15.32
N MET A 87 -14.42 -4.28 14.31
CA MET A 87 -14.93 -4.71 13.00
C MET A 87 -15.02 -6.24 12.85
N SER A 88 -14.81 -7.01 13.90
CA SER A 88 -14.77 -8.48 13.86
C SER A 88 -15.98 -9.11 13.15
N ASN A 89 -17.19 -8.59 13.41
CA ASN A 89 -18.43 -9.02 12.77
C ASN A 89 -18.57 -8.57 11.30
N ASN A 90 -17.72 -7.64 10.83
CA ASN A 90 -17.76 -7.04 9.49
C ASN A 90 -16.54 -7.39 8.64
N GLY A 91 -15.82 -8.48 8.98
CA GLY A 91 -14.67 -8.96 8.23
C GLY A 91 -13.31 -8.47 8.73
N GLY A 92 -13.29 -7.73 9.84
CA GLY A 92 -12.08 -7.21 10.47
C GLY A 92 -11.47 -6.02 9.72
N PHE A 93 -10.31 -5.58 10.20
CA PHE A 93 -9.51 -4.54 9.58
C PHE A 93 -8.06 -5.03 9.33
N ASP A 94 -7.47 -4.57 8.23
CA ASP A 94 -6.09 -4.87 7.84
C ASP A 94 -5.58 -3.69 7.00
N HIS A 95 -4.47 -3.08 7.40
CA HIS A 95 -3.94 -1.88 6.75
C HIS A 95 -3.50 -2.11 5.29
N ASN A 96 -3.03 -3.31 4.94
CA ASN A 96 -2.69 -3.67 3.57
C ASN A 96 -3.91 -3.67 2.67
N ILE A 97 -4.97 -4.33 3.15
CA ILE A 97 -6.24 -4.37 2.41
C ILE A 97 -6.80 -2.96 2.28
N GLN A 98 -6.69 -2.15 3.32
CA GLN A 98 -7.12 -0.75 3.28
C GLN A 98 -6.26 0.07 2.32
N THR A 99 -4.93 -0.17 2.23
CA THR A 99 -4.08 0.45 1.22
C THR A 99 -4.60 0.16 -0.18
N ILE A 100 -4.89 -1.10 -0.48
CA ILE A 100 -5.45 -1.49 -1.79
C ILE A 100 -6.81 -0.83 -2.04
N ARG A 101 -7.70 -0.77 -1.04
CA ARG A 101 -8.98 -0.06 -1.18
C ARG A 101 -8.78 1.42 -1.51
N ILE A 102 -7.84 2.07 -0.83
CA ILE A 102 -7.54 3.49 -1.07
C ILE A 102 -7.11 3.70 -2.51
N VAL A 103 -6.10 2.98 -2.97
CA VAL A 103 -5.51 3.21 -4.30
C VAL A 103 -6.38 2.74 -5.46
N THR A 104 -7.35 1.83 -5.20
CA THR A 104 -8.20 1.27 -6.27
C THR A 104 -9.65 1.77 -6.27
N LEU A 105 -10.17 2.21 -5.11
CA LEU A 105 -11.59 2.52 -4.96
C LEU A 105 -11.87 3.89 -4.33
N LEU A 106 -11.13 4.27 -3.25
CA LEU A 106 -11.50 5.39 -2.40
C LEU A 106 -10.93 6.73 -2.87
N GLU A 107 -9.74 6.73 -3.49
CA GLU A 107 -9.21 7.94 -4.11
C GLU A 107 -10.07 8.30 -5.33
N ASN A 108 -10.64 9.50 -5.28
CA ASN A 108 -11.57 9.98 -6.30
C ASN A 108 -10.95 11.16 -7.07
N LYS A 109 -9.88 10.87 -7.80
CA LYS A 109 -9.10 11.89 -8.52
C LYS A 109 -9.56 12.07 -9.97
N TYR A 110 -10.17 11.06 -10.56
CA TYR A 110 -10.52 11.04 -11.97
C TYR A 110 -12.02 10.85 -12.18
N TYR A 111 -12.59 11.59 -13.14
CA TYR A 111 -14.01 11.53 -13.43
C TYR A 111 -14.45 10.15 -13.96
N ASN A 112 -13.64 9.54 -14.82
CA ASN A 112 -14.02 8.34 -15.56
C ASN A 112 -13.76 7.02 -14.84
N PHE A 113 -13.05 7.03 -13.71
CA PHE A 113 -12.73 5.80 -12.96
C PHE A 113 -12.38 6.07 -11.50
N LYS A 114 -12.61 5.08 -10.66
CA LYS A 114 -12.28 5.11 -9.24
C LYS A 114 -10.80 4.77 -9.02
N GLY A 115 -10.23 5.29 -7.95
CA GLY A 115 -8.85 5.03 -7.56
C GLY A 115 -7.82 5.79 -8.39
N LEU A 116 -6.57 5.41 -8.23
CA LEU A 116 -5.42 6.08 -8.83
C LEU A 116 -5.01 5.52 -10.19
N ASN A 117 -5.63 4.43 -10.66
CA ASN A 117 -5.29 3.74 -11.91
C ASN A 117 -3.79 3.39 -12.01
N LEU A 118 -3.28 2.73 -10.96
CA LEU A 118 -1.89 2.28 -10.87
C LEU A 118 -1.64 1.07 -11.78
N THR A 119 -0.37 0.85 -12.13
CA THR A 119 0.04 -0.34 -12.87
C THR A 119 -0.17 -1.60 -12.03
N PHE A 120 -0.22 -2.74 -12.74
CA PHE A 120 -0.42 -4.03 -12.08
C PHE A 120 0.72 -4.38 -11.14
N GLU A 121 1.95 -4.15 -11.56
CA GLU A 121 3.16 -4.44 -10.78
C GLU A 121 3.18 -3.65 -9.48
N THR A 122 2.73 -2.39 -9.52
CA THR A 122 2.57 -1.58 -8.31
C THR A 122 1.50 -2.16 -7.38
N LEU A 123 0.35 -2.57 -7.91
CA LEU A 123 -0.71 -3.20 -7.11
C LEU A 123 -0.29 -4.55 -6.55
N ASP A 124 0.39 -5.37 -7.34
CA ASP A 124 0.91 -6.68 -6.92
C ASP A 124 1.94 -6.53 -5.78
N GLY A 125 2.86 -5.57 -5.92
CA GLY A 125 3.84 -5.27 -4.88
C GLY A 125 3.20 -4.80 -3.58
N LEU A 126 2.18 -3.94 -3.65
CA LEU A 126 1.46 -3.46 -2.47
C LEU A 126 0.70 -4.59 -1.75
N ILE A 127 0.07 -5.49 -2.50
CA ILE A 127 -0.63 -6.66 -1.92
C ILE A 127 0.35 -7.56 -1.15
N LYS A 128 1.58 -7.67 -1.62
CA LYS A 128 2.63 -8.53 -1.04
C LYS A 128 3.44 -7.85 0.07
N HIS A 129 3.08 -6.66 0.49
CA HIS A 129 3.85 -5.91 1.49
C HIS A 129 4.13 -6.71 2.77
N ASN A 130 3.17 -7.48 3.27
CA ASN A 130 3.32 -8.34 4.44
C ASN A 130 3.73 -9.80 4.07
N GLY A 131 4.34 -9.99 2.91
CA GLY A 131 4.78 -11.30 2.44
C GLY A 131 3.86 -11.95 1.41
N PRO A 132 4.11 -13.23 1.05
CA PRO A 132 3.35 -13.95 0.04
C PRO A 132 1.87 -14.08 0.41
N VAL A 133 0.98 -13.77 -0.52
CA VAL A 133 -0.46 -13.91 -0.31
C VAL A 133 -0.90 -15.30 -0.74
N HIS A 134 -1.13 -16.17 0.22
CA HIS A 134 -1.60 -17.54 -0.03
C HIS A 134 -3.12 -17.63 -0.22
N ASN A 135 -3.88 -16.65 0.31
CA ASN A 135 -5.32 -16.65 0.24
C ASN A 135 -5.88 -15.26 -0.07
N LEU A 136 -6.55 -15.14 -1.22
CA LEU A 136 -7.20 -13.91 -1.64
C LEU A 136 -8.58 -13.68 -0.98
N THR A 137 -9.05 -14.58 -0.11
CA THR A 137 -10.40 -14.52 0.45
C THR A 137 -10.61 -13.24 1.26
N LYS A 138 -9.62 -12.81 2.06
CA LYS A 138 -9.69 -11.53 2.81
C LYS A 138 -9.85 -10.34 1.87
N PHE A 139 -9.06 -10.29 0.79
CA PHE A 139 -9.17 -9.23 -0.22
C PHE A 139 -10.52 -9.27 -0.93
N ASN A 140 -11.03 -10.45 -1.28
CA ASN A 140 -12.33 -10.62 -1.90
C ASN A 140 -13.49 -10.19 -1.00
N ASN A 141 -13.41 -10.43 0.30
CA ASN A 141 -14.44 -10.03 1.25
C ASN A 141 -14.55 -8.50 1.39
N ILE A 142 -13.42 -7.80 1.34
CA ILE A 142 -13.37 -6.34 1.54
C ILE A 142 -13.50 -5.58 0.22
N LEU A 143 -12.87 -6.06 -0.84
CA LEU A 143 -12.89 -5.42 -2.17
C LEU A 143 -14.08 -5.87 -3.03
N GLY A 144 -14.82 -6.90 -2.57
CA GLY A 144 -15.91 -7.55 -3.30
C GLY A 144 -15.43 -8.66 -4.24
N LYS A 145 -16.23 -9.72 -4.34
CA LYS A 145 -15.92 -10.97 -5.09
C LYS A 145 -15.54 -10.75 -6.57
N ASN A 146 -15.91 -9.63 -7.14
CA ASN A 146 -15.66 -9.32 -8.54
C ASN A 146 -14.47 -8.38 -8.77
N PHE A 147 -13.80 -7.92 -7.73
CA PHE A 147 -12.70 -6.95 -7.89
C PHE A 147 -11.58 -7.53 -8.76
N PHE A 148 -11.11 -8.73 -8.44
CA PHE A 148 -10.08 -9.43 -9.20
C PHE A 148 -10.61 -10.03 -10.51
N LYS A 149 -11.91 -10.38 -10.61
CA LYS A 149 -12.51 -10.88 -11.86
C LYS A 149 -12.63 -9.81 -12.95
N LYS A 150 -12.92 -8.55 -12.60
CA LYS A 150 -13.00 -7.45 -13.56
C LYS A 150 -11.64 -7.04 -14.14
N LYS A 151 -10.56 -7.37 -13.47
CA LYS A 151 -9.18 -7.20 -13.96
C LYS A 151 -8.63 -8.50 -14.57
N ASN A 152 -9.44 -9.25 -15.30
CA ASN A 152 -9.26 -10.59 -15.87
C ASN A 152 -8.04 -10.82 -16.79
N LYS A 153 -7.03 -9.97 -16.76
CA LYS A 153 -5.73 -10.23 -17.39
C LYS A 153 -4.64 -10.66 -16.39
N PHE A 154 -4.98 -10.76 -15.11
CA PHE A 154 -4.01 -11.12 -14.09
C PHE A 154 -4.13 -12.60 -13.77
N SER A 155 -3.16 -13.39 -14.21
CA SER A 155 -3.14 -14.81 -13.87
C SER A 155 -3.09 -14.97 -12.35
N LYS A 156 -3.87 -15.90 -11.80
CA LYS A 156 -3.79 -16.26 -10.37
C LYS A 156 -2.35 -16.54 -9.92
N GLN A 157 -1.51 -16.95 -10.84
CA GLN A 157 -0.09 -17.26 -10.60
C GLN A 157 0.76 -16.03 -10.23
N SER A 158 0.47 -14.82 -10.75
CA SER A 158 1.24 -13.62 -10.39
C SER A 158 0.98 -13.15 -8.96
N PHE A 159 -0.22 -13.41 -8.41
CA PHE A 159 -0.54 -13.09 -7.01
C PHE A 159 -0.04 -14.13 -5.99
N ILE A 160 0.25 -15.34 -6.44
CA ILE A 160 0.57 -16.50 -5.58
C ILE A 160 2.06 -16.86 -5.66
N ARG A 161 2.80 -16.36 -6.65
CA ARG A 161 4.23 -16.66 -6.73
C ARG A 161 4.96 -16.14 -5.51
N SER A 162 5.40 -17.10 -4.71
CA SER A 162 6.36 -16.89 -3.64
C SER A 162 7.62 -16.25 -4.22
N SER A 163 8.26 -15.42 -3.41
CA SER A 163 9.54 -14.77 -3.59
C SER A 163 10.74 -15.74 -3.79
N ASN A 164 10.58 -16.88 -4.45
CA ASN A 164 11.63 -17.86 -4.66
C ASN A 164 12.23 -17.80 -6.07
N SER A 165 12.10 -16.71 -6.78
CA SER A 165 12.93 -16.47 -7.96
C SER A 165 13.45 -15.04 -7.92
N ILE A 166 14.49 -14.85 -7.11
CA ILE A 166 15.59 -13.99 -7.53
C ILE A 166 16.30 -14.84 -8.59
N ASP A 167 15.76 -14.87 -9.78
CA ASP A 167 16.52 -15.31 -10.92
C ASP A 167 17.46 -14.16 -11.28
N LEU A 168 18.74 -14.43 -11.05
CA LEU A 168 19.91 -13.66 -11.45
C LEU A 168 19.93 -13.41 -12.97
#